data_9d859a246b3ad20f9b4467f6b34dc235
#
_entry.id   9d859a246b3ad20f9b4467f6b34dc235
#
_cell.length_a   1.000
_cell.length_b   1.000
_cell.length_c   1.000
_cell.angle_alpha   90.00
_cell.angle_beta   90.00
_cell.angle_gamma   90.00
#
_symmetry.space_group_name_H-M   'P 1'
#
loop_
_entity.id
_entity.type
_entity.pdbx_description
1 polymer ?
#
loop_
_entity_poly.entity_id
_entity_poly.type
_entity_poly.pdbx_seq_one_letter_code
_entity_poly.pdbx_strand_id
1 'polypeptide(L)'
;MQYARRLFKLVGWILLLIVLPLGLGYQVSLYFVPTPQIAVIRIEGDIWGSYTAYVSQALEEAGNDPAVRAVVLEVVSPGGEVSASEGLYFDVLNLREKKPVIVSINEMAASGAYYVACAADQIYAKPGSMVGNIGVISILPSDDLVDE
;
A
#
# COMPACT_ATOMS: atom_id res chain seq x y z
N MET A 1 -40.27 24.93 -45.40
CA MET A 1 -39.59 23.63 -45.59
C MET A 1 -38.03 23.72 -45.59
N GLN A 2 -37.42 24.74 -46.20
CA GLN A 2 -35.95 24.85 -46.28
C GLN A 2 -35.25 25.06 -44.93
N TYR A 3 -35.80 25.80 -43.99
CA TYR A 3 -35.26 26.04 -42.64
C TYR A 3 -35.20 24.73 -41.82
N ALA A 4 -36.24 23.93 -41.86
CA ALA A 4 -36.28 22.64 -41.14
C ALA A 4 -35.19 21.67 -41.64
N ARG A 5 -34.93 21.61 -42.95
CA ARG A 5 -33.86 20.81 -43.54
C ARG A 5 -32.45 21.31 -43.15
N ARG A 6 -32.24 22.63 -43.08
CA ARG A 6 -30.98 23.23 -42.63
C ARG A 6 -30.74 22.95 -41.16
N LEU A 7 -31.75 23.11 -40.32
CA LEU A 7 -31.66 22.80 -38.89
C LEU A 7 -31.35 21.33 -38.65
N PHE A 8 -32.00 20.42 -39.36
CA PHE A 8 -31.75 18.98 -39.27
C PHE A 8 -30.32 18.60 -39.68
N LYS A 9 -29.78 19.23 -40.73
CA LYS A 9 -28.38 19.05 -41.13
C LYS A 9 -27.41 19.58 -40.10
N LEU A 10 -27.65 20.74 -39.51
CA LEU A 10 -26.82 21.34 -38.45
C LEU A 10 -26.79 20.46 -37.22
N VAL A 11 -27.93 19.97 -36.76
CA VAL A 11 -28.02 19.03 -35.61
C VAL A 11 -27.27 17.72 -35.94
N GLY A 12 -27.43 17.19 -37.14
CA GLY A 12 -26.69 16.01 -37.56
C GLY A 12 -25.16 16.20 -37.55
N TRP A 13 -24.67 17.35 -38.00
CA TRP A 13 -23.25 17.67 -37.98
C TRP A 13 -22.72 17.87 -36.50
N ILE A 14 -23.52 18.47 -35.65
CA ILE A 14 -23.18 18.63 -34.21
C ILE A 14 -23.06 17.24 -33.52
N LEU A 15 -24.02 16.37 -33.77
CA LEU A 15 -23.98 14.99 -33.26
C LEU A 15 -22.75 14.23 -33.78
N LEU A 16 -22.45 14.33 -35.06
CA LEU A 16 -21.36 13.59 -35.68
C LEU A 16 -19.99 14.14 -35.31
N LEU A 17 -19.81 15.48 -35.26
CA LEU A 17 -18.51 16.10 -35.05
C LEU A 17 -18.18 16.38 -33.57
N ILE A 18 -19.17 16.42 -32.71
CA ILE A 18 -18.96 16.72 -31.27
C ILE A 18 -19.33 15.54 -30.40
N VAL A 19 -20.56 15.04 -30.47
CA VAL A 19 -21.05 14.02 -29.55
C VAL A 19 -20.37 12.68 -29.78
N LEU A 20 -20.15 12.29 -31.03
CA LEU A 20 -19.53 11.01 -31.34
C LEU A 20 -18.05 10.95 -30.94
N PRO A 21 -17.19 11.95 -31.23
CA PRO A 21 -15.82 11.94 -30.72
C PRO A 21 -15.72 12.04 -29.19
N LEU A 22 -16.59 12.83 -28.53
CA LEU A 22 -16.65 12.90 -27.08
C LEU A 22 -17.05 11.55 -26.45
N GLY A 23 -18.06 10.89 -27.02
CA GLY A 23 -18.47 9.56 -26.60
C GLY A 23 -17.39 8.50 -26.78
N LEU A 24 -16.73 8.49 -27.95
CA LEU A 24 -15.59 7.61 -28.22
C LEU A 24 -14.40 7.93 -27.28
N GLY A 25 -14.08 9.21 -27.10
CA GLY A 25 -13.01 9.64 -26.20
C GLY A 25 -13.28 9.23 -24.74
N TYR A 26 -14.52 9.34 -24.30
CA TYR A 26 -14.93 8.86 -22.98
C TYR A 26 -14.78 7.34 -22.84
N GLN A 27 -15.22 6.56 -23.82
CA GLN A 27 -15.05 5.10 -23.82
C GLN A 27 -13.57 4.69 -23.82
N VAL A 28 -12.75 5.35 -24.64
CA VAL A 28 -11.30 5.12 -24.67
C VAL A 28 -10.68 5.48 -23.31
N SER A 29 -11.10 6.59 -22.70
CA SER A 29 -10.61 7.01 -21.37
C SER A 29 -10.87 5.95 -20.28
N LEU A 30 -12.02 5.25 -20.33
CA LEU A 30 -12.33 4.18 -19.37
C LEU A 30 -11.34 3.00 -19.46
N TYR A 31 -10.71 2.78 -20.61
CA TYR A 31 -9.70 1.74 -20.80
C TYR A 31 -8.29 2.17 -20.39
N PHE A 32 -7.96 3.45 -20.55
CA PHE A 32 -6.60 3.96 -20.36
C PHE A 32 -6.39 4.69 -19.01
N VAL A 33 -7.46 5.13 -18.34
CA VAL A 33 -7.38 5.77 -17.04
C VAL A 33 -7.66 4.72 -15.96
N PRO A 34 -6.64 4.30 -15.18
CA PRO A 34 -6.83 3.33 -14.12
C PRO A 34 -7.83 3.85 -13.08
N THR A 35 -8.75 3.01 -12.65
CA THR A 35 -9.64 3.35 -11.53
C THR A 35 -8.80 3.48 -10.25
N PRO A 36 -8.93 4.58 -9.49
CA PRO A 36 -8.16 4.75 -8.26
C PRO A 36 -8.49 3.65 -7.24
N GLN A 37 -7.45 3.05 -6.68
CA GLN A 37 -7.54 1.94 -5.73
C GLN A 37 -6.75 2.26 -4.46
N ILE A 38 -7.11 1.60 -3.37
CA ILE A 38 -6.33 1.52 -2.14
C ILE A 38 -5.80 0.10 -2.04
N ALA A 39 -4.48 -0.05 -1.98
CA ALA A 39 -3.87 -1.34 -1.74
C ALA A 39 -3.90 -1.67 -0.25
N VAL A 40 -4.25 -2.90 0.08
CA VAL A 40 -4.17 -3.43 1.44
C VAL A 40 -3.11 -4.52 1.46
N ILE A 41 -2.04 -4.28 2.22
CA ILE A 41 -0.93 -5.23 2.38
C ILE A 41 -0.94 -5.71 3.83
N ARG A 42 -0.85 -7.03 4.04
CA ARG A 42 -0.86 -7.62 5.38
C ARG A 42 0.53 -8.02 5.81
N ILE A 43 0.85 -7.68 7.07
CA ILE A 43 2.02 -8.17 7.79
C ILE A 43 1.48 -9.04 8.93
N GLU A 44 1.57 -10.35 8.77
CA GLU A 44 0.92 -11.31 9.65
C GLU A 44 1.92 -12.37 10.12
N GLY A 45 1.89 -12.69 11.42
CA GLY A 45 2.81 -13.63 12.03
C GLY A 45 4.24 -13.09 12.19
N ASP A 46 5.21 -13.99 12.30
CA ASP A 46 6.61 -13.64 12.55
C ASP A 46 7.30 -13.06 11.31
N ILE A 47 8.10 -12.03 11.52
CA ILE A 47 8.88 -11.36 10.46
C ILE A 47 10.21 -12.09 10.27
N TRP A 48 10.28 -12.93 9.22
CA TRP A 48 11.47 -13.66 8.82
C TRP A 48 11.85 -13.37 7.37
N GLY A 49 13.13 -13.54 7.02
CA GLY A 49 13.68 -13.14 5.73
C GLY A 49 12.92 -13.63 4.49
N SER A 50 12.39 -14.85 4.48
CA SER A 50 11.62 -15.36 3.33
C SER A 50 10.24 -14.70 3.19
N TYR A 51 9.61 -14.37 4.29
CA TYR A 51 8.32 -13.70 4.31
C TYR A 51 8.46 -12.21 3.94
N THR A 52 9.52 -11.55 4.43
CA THR A 52 9.76 -10.14 4.13
C THR A 52 9.95 -9.88 2.63
N ALA A 53 10.60 -10.79 1.90
CA ALA A 53 10.77 -10.64 0.45
C ALA A 53 9.43 -10.52 -0.29
N TYR A 54 8.41 -11.29 0.13
CA TYR A 54 7.07 -11.19 -0.44
C TYR A 54 6.39 -9.84 -0.09
N VAL A 55 6.50 -9.40 1.16
CA VAL A 55 5.93 -8.11 1.60
C VAL A 55 6.64 -6.95 0.91
N SER A 56 7.98 -6.97 0.82
CA SER A 56 8.78 -5.96 0.10
C SER A 56 8.37 -5.84 -1.36
N GLN A 57 8.18 -6.96 -2.04
CA GLN A 57 7.69 -6.97 -3.42
C GLN A 57 6.30 -6.32 -3.53
N ALA A 58 5.38 -6.66 -2.64
CA ALA A 58 4.03 -6.07 -2.63
C ALA A 58 4.05 -4.56 -2.38
N LEU A 59 4.95 -4.07 -1.49
CA LEU A 59 5.16 -2.64 -1.24
C LEU A 59 5.69 -1.93 -2.48
N GLU A 60 6.68 -2.53 -3.15
CA GLU A 60 7.25 -2.00 -4.39
C GLU A 60 6.21 -1.94 -5.52
N GLU A 61 5.47 -3.02 -5.75
CA GLU A 61 4.40 -3.09 -6.75
C GLU A 61 3.32 -2.03 -6.48
N ALA A 62 2.86 -1.91 -5.23
CA ALA A 62 1.89 -0.88 -4.83
C ALA A 62 2.45 0.54 -5.05
N GLY A 63 3.76 0.75 -4.81
CA GLY A 63 4.43 2.02 -5.05
C GLY A 63 4.48 2.42 -6.52
N ASN A 64 4.64 1.46 -7.41
CA ASN A 64 4.83 1.67 -8.84
C ASN A 64 3.51 1.62 -9.65
N ASP A 65 2.42 1.07 -9.09
CA ASP A 65 1.12 1.00 -9.78
C ASP A 65 0.43 2.38 -9.78
N PRO A 66 0.19 3.01 -10.94
CA PRO A 66 -0.49 4.30 -11.02
C PRO A 66 -1.97 4.25 -10.59
N ALA A 67 -2.60 3.08 -10.53
CA ALA A 67 -3.95 2.91 -10.02
C ALA A 67 -4.02 3.03 -8.50
N VAL A 68 -2.97 2.60 -7.78
CA VAL A 68 -2.90 2.67 -6.32
C VAL A 68 -2.63 4.10 -5.88
N ARG A 69 -3.53 4.67 -5.07
CA ARG A 69 -3.47 6.05 -4.58
C ARG A 69 -3.03 6.17 -3.13
N ALA A 70 -3.19 5.11 -2.36
CA ALA A 70 -2.78 5.01 -0.97
C ALA A 70 -2.60 3.54 -0.59
N VAL A 71 -1.87 3.27 0.48
CA VAL A 71 -1.63 1.91 0.99
C VAL A 71 -2.04 1.83 2.45
N VAL A 72 -2.75 0.77 2.80
CA VAL A 72 -3.05 0.39 4.18
C VAL A 72 -2.25 -0.87 4.51
N LEU A 73 -1.41 -0.78 5.54
CA LEU A 73 -0.73 -1.93 6.11
C LEU A 73 -1.56 -2.48 7.27
N GLU A 74 -2.14 -3.65 7.11
CA GLU A 74 -2.77 -4.38 8.22
C GLU A 74 -1.71 -5.19 8.95
N VAL A 75 -1.50 -4.88 10.24
CA VAL A 75 -0.44 -5.51 11.03
C VAL A 75 -1.05 -6.36 12.15
N VAL A 76 -0.67 -7.64 12.15
CA VAL A 76 -0.96 -8.62 13.21
C VAL A 76 0.30 -9.48 13.42
N SER A 77 1.28 -8.93 14.15
CA SER A 77 2.61 -9.55 14.24
C SER A 77 3.29 -9.28 15.58
N PRO A 78 3.94 -10.29 16.16
CA PRO A 78 4.79 -10.12 17.35
C PRO A 78 6.15 -9.50 17.03
N GLY A 79 6.48 -9.28 15.75
CA GLY A 79 7.80 -8.91 15.27
C GLY A 79 8.58 -10.11 14.78
N GLY A 80 9.90 -10.06 14.87
CA GLY A 80 10.77 -11.15 14.40
C GLY A 80 12.22 -10.72 14.26
N GLU A 81 12.85 -11.18 13.21
CA GLU A 81 14.27 -10.92 12.93
C GLU A 81 14.54 -9.41 12.74
N VAL A 82 15.62 -8.93 13.37
CA VAL A 82 15.98 -7.50 13.36
C VAL A 82 16.24 -7.01 11.94
N SER A 83 17.09 -7.71 11.18
CA SER A 83 17.46 -7.32 9.82
C SER A 83 16.27 -7.35 8.87
N ALA A 84 15.37 -8.32 9.02
CA ALA A 84 14.15 -8.43 8.23
C ALA A 84 13.16 -7.28 8.55
N SER A 85 13.03 -6.93 9.82
CA SER A 85 12.20 -5.81 10.25
C SER A 85 12.76 -4.47 9.79
N GLU A 86 14.08 -4.29 9.84
CA GLU A 86 14.76 -3.10 9.35
C GLU A 86 14.58 -2.93 7.83
N GLY A 87 14.71 -4.02 7.06
CA GLY A 87 14.44 -4.01 5.62
C GLY A 87 13.04 -3.51 5.31
N LEU A 88 12.02 -4.09 5.94
CA LEU A 88 10.62 -3.66 5.76
C LEU A 88 10.38 -2.21 6.20
N TYR A 89 11.04 -1.75 7.27
CA TYR A 89 10.95 -0.35 7.70
C TYR A 89 11.38 0.60 6.59
N PHE A 90 12.52 0.33 5.94
CA PHE A 90 12.98 1.16 4.83
C PHE A 90 12.09 1.03 3.58
N ASP A 91 11.54 -0.13 3.31
CA ASP A 91 10.60 -0.32 2.20
C ASP A 91 9.32 0.53 2.40
N VAL A 92 8.80 0.57 3.64
CA VAL A 92 7.65 1.42 3.98
C VAL A 92 8.01 2.91 3.89
N LEU A 93 9.20 3.32 4.33
CA LEU A 93 9.68 4.70 4.16
C LEU A 93 9.74 5.11 2.69
N ASN A 94 10.32 4.25 1.85
CA ASN A 94 10.42 4.49 0.40
C ASN A 94 9.03 4.57 -0.26
N LEU A 95 8.09 3.74 0.19
CA LEU A 95 6.71 3.79 -0.29
C LEU A 95 6.02 5.09 0.14
N ARG A 96 6.21 5.53 1.38
CA ARG A 96 5.65 6.76 1.94
C ARG A 96 6.08 8.01 1.17
N GLU A 97 7.29 8.03 0.60
CA GLU A 97 7.73 9.13 -0.27
C GLU A 97 6.90 9.23 -1.57
N LYS A 98 6.30 8.13 -2.00
CA LYS A 98 5.53 8.03 -3.25
C LYS A 98 4.03 8.16 -3.03
N LYS A 99 3.51 7.58 -1.94
CA LYS A 99 2.07 7.45 -1.65
C LYS A 99 1.79 7.48 -0.16
N PRO A 100 0.63 7.98 0.28
CA PRO A 100 0.22 7.90 1.67
C PRO A 100 0.17 6.44 2.15
N VAL A 101 0.79 6.18 3.31
CA VAL A 101 0.82 4.87 3.97
C VAL A 101 0.20 4.97 5.36
N ILE A 102 -0.82 4.17 5.62
CA ILE A 102 -1.50 4.10 6.91
C ILE A 102 -1.34 2.67 7.46
N VAL A 103 -1.03 2.57 8.74
CA VAL A 103 -1.01 1.29 9.45
C VAL A 103 -2.30 1.10 10.25
N SER A 104 -2.89 -0.09 10.13
CA SER A 104 -4.04 -0.55 10.91
C SER A 104 -3.63 -1.74 11.76
N ILE A 105 -3.66 -1.58 13.09
CA ILE A 105 -3.32 -2.64 14.05
C ILE A 105 -4.61 -3.17 14.66
N ASN A 106 -4.97 -4.40 14.29
CA ASN A 106 -6.22 -5.01 14.76
C ASN A 106 -6.06 -5.76 16.09
N GLU A 107 -4.94 -6.44 16.29
CA GLU A 107 -4.67 -7.28 17.45
C GLU A 107 -3.33 -6.93 18.09
N MET A 108 -2.25 -7.02 17.32
CA MET A 108 -0.90 -6.85 17.84
C MET A 108 0.04 -6.27 16.79
N ALA A 109 0.90 -5.34 17.22
CA ALA A 109 2.12 -4.96 16.52
C ALA A 109 3.21 -4.76 17.59
N ALA A 110 4.03 -5.76 17.81
CA ALA A 110 5.07 -5.73 18.82
C ALA A 110 6.46 -5.82 18.20
N SER A 111 7.48 -5.32 18.92
CA SER A 111 8.89 -5.41 18.55
C SER A 111 9.13 -4.92 17.10
N GLY A 112 9.74 -5.74 16.24
CA GLY A 112 10.00 -5.42 14.83
C GLY A 112 8.77 -5.00 14.04
N ALA A 113 7.58 -5.54 14.34
CA ALA A 113 6.35 -5.15 13.65
C ALA A 113 5.91 -3.71 14.00
N TYR A 114 6.08 -3.30 15.26
CA TYR A 114 5.83 -1.90 15.62
C TYR A 114 6.90 -0.97 15.05
N TYR A 115 8.14 -1.42 15.00
CA TYR A 115 9.21 -0.68 14.35
C TYR A 115 8.88 -0.40 12.87
N VAL A 116 8.43 -1.42 12.12
CA VAL A 116 7.94 -1.25 10.74
C VAL A 116 6.76 -0.28 10.67
N ALA A 117 5.79 -0.39 11.60
CA ALA A 117 4.63 0.49 11.64
C ALA A 117 5.01 1.97 11.82
N CYS A 118 6.09 2.27 12.55
CA CYS A 118 6.59 3.64 12.75
C CYS A 118 7.08 4.31 11.48
N ALA A 119 7.33 3.57 10.39
CA ALA A 119 7.69 4.13 9.10
C ALA A 119 6.51 4.77 8.34
N ALA A 120 5.28 4.45 8.71
CA ALA A 120 4.07 4.97 8.04
C ALA A 120 3.76 6.43 8.42
N ASP A 121 2.82 7.05 7.69
CA ASP A 121 2.34 8.40 7.98
C ASP A 121 1.49 8.45 9.24
N GLN A 122 0.66 7.41 9.45
CA GLN A 122 -0.26 7.33 10.60
C GLN A 122 -0.45 5.86 11.02
N ILE A 123 -0.63 5.68 12.33
CA ILE A 123 -0.90 4.38 12.95
C ILE A 123 -2.25 4.45 13.66
N TYR A 124 -3.14 3.53 13.32
CA TYR A 124 -4.41 3.32 13.98
C TYR A 124 -4.42 1.97 14.68
N ALA A 125 -4.70 1.95 15.96
CA ALA A 125 -4.82 0.74 16.76
C ALA A 125 -6.18 0.68 17.46
N LYS A 126 -6.75 -0.51 17.59
CA LYS A 126 -7.95 -0.70 18.40
C LYS A 126 -7.59 -0.52 19.88
N PRO A 127 -8.53 -0.09 20.73
CA PRO A 127 -8.26 0.08 22.18
C PRO A 127 -7.70 -1.16 22.89
N GLY A 128 -8.01 -2.35 22.41
CA GLY A 128 -7.52 -3.62 22.94
C GLY A 128 -6.27 -4.17 22.27
N SER A 129 -5.71 -3.45 21.29
CA SER A 129 -4.51 -3.92 20.57
C SER A 129 -3.26 -3.81 21.43
N MET A 130 -2.39 -4.79 21.31
CA MET A 130 -1.06 -4.80 21.93
C MET A 130 -0.07 -4.10 21.01
N VAL A 131 0.51 -2.99 21.44
CA VAL A 131 1.36 -2.13 20.60
C VAL A 131 2.64 -1.75 21.34
N GLY A 132 3.78 -1.81 20.65
CA GLY A 132 5.05 -1.38 21.22
C GLY A 132 6.01 -2.54 21.49
N ASN A 133 6.56 -2.63 22.73
CA ASN A 133 7.54 -3.66 23.14
C ASN A 133 8.76 -3.72 22.20
N ILE A 134 9.35 -2.55 21.90
CA ILE A 134 10.52 -2.44 21.03
C ILE A 134 11.78 -2.81 21.81
N GLY A 135 12.59 -3.70 21.25
CA GLY A 135 13.88 -4.06 21.81
C GLY A 135 14.54 -5.18 21.01
N VAL A 136 15.84 -5.30 21.17
CA VAL A 136 16.63 -6.39 20.60
C VAL A 136 16.96 -7.37 21.72
N ILE A 137 16.60 -8.63 21.51
CA ILE A 137 16.98 -9.72 22.40
C ILE A 137 18.17 -10.43 21.77
N SER A 138 19.29 -10.47 22.48
CA SER A 138 20.47 -11.25 22.10
C SER A 138 20.65 -12.38 23.10
N ILE A 139 20.69 -13.61 22.61
CA ILE A 139 21.03 -14.78 23.41
C ILE A 139 22.53 -14.98 23.25
N LEU A 140 23.28 -14.61 24.28
CA LEU A 140 24.69 -14.96 24.36
C LEU A 140 24.80 -16.42 24.80
N PRO A 141 25.65 -17.23 24.14
CA PRO A 141 25.98 -18.53 24.71
C PRO A 141 26.50 -18.30 26.13
N SER A 142 25.90 -18.94 27.13
CA SER A 142 26.57 -19.05 28.40
C SER A 142 27.80 -19.89 28.14
N ASP A 143 28.95 -19.26 28.06
CA ASP A 143 30.16 -20.00 28.31
C ASP A 143 30.00 -20.57 29.74
N ASP A 144 29.81 -21.87 29.82
CA ASP A 144 30.13 -22.62 31.05
C ASP A 144 31.64 -22.48 31.20
N LEU A 145 32.06 -21.27 31.52
CA LEU A 145 33.42 -20.93 31.82
C LEU A 145 33.74 -21.46 33.21
N VAL A 146 34.20 -22.70 33.15
CA VAL A 146 35.46 -23.00 33.82
C VAL A 146 35.38 -22.84 35.33
N ASP A 147 34.90 -23.91 35.91
CA ASP A 147 35.39 -24.34 37.21
C ASP A 147 36.90 -24.60 37.07
N GLU A 148 37.74 -23.67 37.47
CA GLU A 148 39.08 -23.90 37.97
C GLU A 148 39.20 -23.55 39.42
#